data_6905923344636464c77e162a9b3ea246
#
_entry.id   6905923344636464c77e162a9b3ea246
#
_cell.length_a   1.000
_cell.length_b   1.000
_cell.length_c   1.000
_cell.angle_alpha   90.00
_cell.angle_beta   90.00
_cell.angle_gamma   90.00
#
_symmetry.space_group_name_H-M   'P 1'
#
loop_
_entity.id
_entity.type
_entity.pdbx_description
1 polymer ?
#
loop_
_entity_poly.entity_id
_entity_poly.type
_entity_poly.pdbx_seq_one_letter_code
_entity_poly.pdbx_strand_id
1 'polypeptide(L)'
;KAVRVKDAVRKHGAKTIVVDPRPTRSARQADLWLRIRPGTDAALAMGMINIMIENDWYDEQFVEDWTIGFDKLKARAADYTLEKTAKTTWIPAEDILEATQLFATANSSALYTFIGATMGGNSISTLRLMGFLPALTGRLDQAGNNCIHKPVNVRLPSYYRPGAEGDDDERLADQISADKFPLLSGPTALTAPYPNPSHVIDAMLTGEPYPVKALWTDCNPMVGLEDSYKVLEALKSLDLLIVSDMFESPTAHLADYILPVTNHLESNAITEYSGLNMISARVKCTEPRGEVREEADAVMEVARRMGYGDKLPVQSYQELLDYRLAPLGITFEEFAKIGSFVGPDERSKYASGKLRPDSEPGFMTPSGKIEFTSMQLKKYGYDPLPQVMEPMFSPLDADGEATELSADYPLVLVTGTRAVEYYSTLGISIPRLRKRRPWPGLEMSPETAEEFGLMEGDWAKIEVPTTENSIVRQVALIPGMHPRVINAEGLWYMPGEDLIKGTLKVGANVLTPLRDDIDPVMGGSTARCLLCRITKVEDQVTAIAAE
;
A
#
# COMPACT_ATOMS: atom_id res chain seq x y z
N LYS A 1 -3.00 -15.48 -6.69
CA LYS A 1 -2.49 -14.79 -7.91
C LYS A 1 -1.27 -15.54 -8.48
N ALA A 2 -0.19 -15.76 -7.73
CA ALA A 2 1.05 -16.40 -8.22
C ALA A 2 0.85 -17.74 -8.94
N VAL A 3 -0.07 -18.59 -8.48
CA VAL A 3 -0.37 -19.87 -9.15
C VAL A 3 -0.94 -19.63 -10.55
N ARG A 4 -1.88 -18.69 -10.70
CA ARG A 4 -2.47 -18.35 -12.01
C ARG A 4 -1.45 -17.79 -13.00
N VAL A 5 -0.52 -16.95 -12.54
CA VAL A 5 0.58 -16.44 -13.37
C VAL A 5 1.49 -17.60 -13.82
N LYS A 6 1.87 -18.50 -12.91
CA LYS A 6 2.66 -19.69 -13.26
C LYS A 6 1.95 -20.61 -14.25
N ASP A 7 0.65 -20.78 -14.10
CA ASP A 7 -0.14 -21.58 -15.04
C ASP A 7 -0.22 -20.91 -16.41
N ALA A 8 -0.42 -19.58 -16.48
CA ALA A 8 -0.41 -18.83 -17.72
C ALA A 8 0.93 -18.98 -18.45
N VAL A 9 2.05 -18.83 -17.74
CA VAL A 9 3.39 -19.03 -18.33
C VAL A 9 3.59 -20.47 -18.80
N ARG A 10 3.34 -21.46 -17.93
CA ARG A 10 3.67 -22.85 -18.22
C ARG A 10 2.74 -23.53 -19.22
N LYS A 11 1.43 -23.22 -19.17
CA LYS A 11 0.40 -23.89 -19.96
C LYS A 11 0.04 -23.12 -21.24
N HIS A 12 0.21 -21.80 -21.22
CA HIS A 12 -0.26 -20.93 -22.30
C HIS A 12 0.84 -20.05 -22.90
N GLY A 13 2.10 -20.19 -22.46
CA GLY A 13 3.24 -19.46 -23.02
C GLY A 13 3.19 -17.93 -22.77
N ALA A 14 2.47 -17.49 -21.74
CA ALA A 14 2.39 -16.08 -21.42
C ALA A 14 3.77 -15.52 -21.08
N LYS A 15 4.06 -14.32 -21.60
CA LYS A 15 5.27 -13.56 -21.27
C LYS A 15 5.06 -12.74 -20.01
N THR A 16 6.12 -12.57 -19.25
CA THR A 16 6.11 -11.82 -18.00
C THR A 16 7.07 -10.64 -18.02
N ILE A 17 6.54 -9.46 -17.77
CA ILE A 17 7.32 -8.24 -17.52
C ILE A 17 7.23 -7.95 -16.03
N VAL A 18 8.36 -7.74 -15.38
CA VAL A 18 8.40 -7.38 -13.94
C VAL A 18 9.12 -6.04 -13.78
N VAL A 19 8.46 -5.10 -13.14
CA VAL A 19 9.01 -3.81 -12.75
C VAL A 19 9.29 -3.84 -11.25
N ASP A 20 10.55 -3.88 -10.86
CA ASP A 20 10.96 -3.97 -9.45
C ASP A 20 12.44 -3.55 -9.32
N PRO A 21 12.82 -2.68 -8.38
CA PRO A 21 14.23 -2.33 -8.16
C PRO A 21 15.06 -3.50 -7.59
N ARG A 22 14.41 -4.51 -7.04
CA ARG A 22 15.02 -5.66 -6.39
C ARG A 22 14.91 -6.92 -7.26
N PRO A 23 15.91 -7.82 -7.22
CA PRO A 23 15.88 -9.09 -7.90
C PRO A 23 14.98 -10.10 -7.15
N THR A 24 13.69 -9.78 -7.03
CA THR A 24 12.70 -10.67 -6.44
C THR A 24 12.63 -11.99 -7.20
N ARG A 25 12.01 -13.01 -6.61
CA ARG A 25 11.81 -14.28 -7.31
C ARG A 25 11.06 -14.10 -8.63
N SER A 26 10.10 -13.18 -8.68
CA SER A 26 9.37 -12.88 -9.92
C SER A 26 10.27 -12.19 -10.94
N ALA A 27 11.06 -11.20 -10.52
CA ALA A 27 12.01 -10.50 -11.40
C ALA A 27 13.05 -11.44 -12.02
N ARG A 28 13.63 -12.34 -11.22
CA ARG A 28 14.62 -13.32 -11.70
C ARG A 28 14.04 -14.36 -12.67
N GLN A 29 12.74 -14.56 -12.70
CA GLN A 29 12.04 -15.52 -13.55
C GLN A 29 11.26 -14.84 -14.68
N ALA A 30 11.29 -13.52 -14.76
CA ALA A 30 10.61 -12.76 -15.81
C ALA A 30 11.29 -12.94 -17.16
N ASP A 31 10.51 -12.85 -18.23
CA ASP A 31 11.06 -12.74 -19.59
C ASP A 31 11.77 -11.39 -19.77
N LEU A 32 11.24 -10.34 -19.13
CA LEU A 32 11.84 -9.00 -19.12
C LEU A 32 11.72 -8.40 -17.71
N TRP A 33 12.86 -8.00 -17.15
CA TRP A 33 12.93 -7.36 -15.84
C TRP A 33 13.42 -5.92 -15.95
N LEU A 34 12.51 -4.97 -15.68
CA LEU A 34 12.77 -3.55 -15.66
C LEU A 34 13.22 -3.13 -14.25
N ARG A 35 14.51 -2.89 -14.08
CA ARG A 35 15.13 -2.46 -12.82
C ARG A 35 14.93 -0.97 -12.58
N ILE A 36 13.73 -0.58 -12.20
CA ILE A 36 13.31 0.81 -12.09
C ILE A 36 14.01 1.54 -10.94
N ARG A 37 14.34 2.81 -11.14
CA ARG A 37 14.65 3.73 -10.04
C ARG A 37 13.41 3.88 -9.15
N PRO A 38 13.52 3.65 -7.82
CA PRO A 38 12.40 3.81 -6.91
C PRO A 38 11.76 5.20 -7.02
N GLY A 39 10.42 5.25 -7.00
CA GLY A 39 9.64 6.48 -7.08
C GLY A 39 9.37 7.02 -8.49
N THR A 40 9.80 6.32 -9.56
CA THR A 40 9.62 6.78 -10.95
C THR A 40 8.60 5.97 -11.76
N ASP A 41 7.74 5.25 -11.08
CA ASP A 41 6.69 4.43 -11.72
C ASP A 41 5.76 5.26 -12.61
N ALA A 42 5.42 6.49 -12.20
CA ALA A 42 4.62 7.43 -12.99
C ALA A 42 5.33 7.83 -14.30
N ALA A 43 6.66 8.06 -14.24
CA ALA A 43 7.45 8.40 -15.42
C ALA A 43 7.49 7.23 -16.41
N LEU A 44 7.70 6.00 -15.91
CA LEU A 44 7.65 4.81 -16.74
C LEU A 44 6.28 4.65 -17.42
N ALA A 45 5.19 4.74 -16.65
CA ALA A 45 3.85 4.58 -17.20
C ALA A 45 3.51 5.67 -18.22
N MET A 46 3.90 6.94 -17.98
CA MET A 46 3.69 8.04 -18.91
C MET A 46 4.51 7.85 -20.20
N GLY A 47 5.77 7.42 -20.09
CA GLY A 47 6.61 7.11 -21.26
C GLY A 47 6.06 5.94 -22.07
N MET A 48 5.58 4.87 -21.42
CA MET A 48 4.90 3.77 -22.12
C MET A 48 3.65 4.25 -22.84
N ILE A 49 2.84 5.13 -22.23
CA ILE A 49 1.67 5.74 -22.88
C ILE A 49 2.10 6.54 -24.13
N ASN A 50 3.16 7.35 -24.02
CA ASN A 50 3.65 8.09 -25.19
C ASN A 50 4.10 7.17 -26.34
N ILE A 51 4.89 6.14 -26.02
CA ILE A 51 5.35 5.14 -26.99
C ILE A 51 4.16 4.43 -27.66
N MET A 52 3.13 4.05 -26.89
CA MET A 52 1.91 3.45 -27.46
C MET A 52 1.21 4.38 -28.44
N ILE A 53 1.14 5.67 -28.12
CA ILE A 53 0.48 6.67 -28.97
C ILE A 53 1.32 6.96 -30.23
N GLU A 54 2.64 7.13 -30.11
CA GLU A 54 3.53 7.41 -31.24
C GLU A 54 3.59 6.27 -32.27
N ASN A 55 3.36 5.02 -31.82
CA ASN A 55 3.40 3.84 -32.68
C ASN A 55 2.00 3.30 -33.06
N ASP A 56 0.93 4.00 -32.72
CA ASP A 56 -0.46 3.56 -32.93
C ASP A 56 -0.75 2.18 -32.30
N TRP A 57 -0.13 1.87 -31.15
CA TRP A 57 -0.32 0.62 -30.41
C TRP A 57 -1.46 0.73 -29.38
N TYR A 58 -2.54 1.37 -29.74
CA TYR A 58 -3.75 1.49 -28.91
C TYR A 58 -5.00 1.17 -29.73
N ASP A 59 -6.10 0.89 -29.05
CA ASP A 59 -7.40 0.62 -29.68
C ASP A 59 -8.14 1.94 -29.89
N GLU A 60 -8.03 2.49 -31.12
CA GLU A 60 -8.60 3.79 -31.48
C GLU A 60 -10.13 3.81 -31.27
N GLN A 61 -10.84 2.74 -31.67
CA GLN A 61 -12.30 2.68 -31.54
C GLN A 61 -12.72 2.62 -30.05
N PHE A 62 -12.01 1.83 -29.23
CA PHE A 62 -12.29 1.79 -27.79
C PHE A 62 -12.05 3.15 -27.14
N VAL A 63 -10.96 3.82 -27.50
CA VAL A 63 -10.61 5.14 -26.97
C VAL A 63 -11.68 6.16 -27.32
N GLU A 64 -12.19 6.18 -28.55
CA GLU A 64 -13.27 7.06 -28.99
C GLU A 64 -14.60 6.77 -28.26
N ASP A 65 -14.99 5.50 -28.21
CA ASP A 65 -16.28 5.11 -27.64
C ASP A 65 -16.33 5.20 -26.11
N TRP A 66 -15.26 4.83 -25.42
CA TRP A 66 -15.27 4.54 -23.99
C TRP A 66 -14.38 5.43 -23.14
N THR A 67 -13.72 6.44 -23.70
CA THR A 67 -12.86 7.34 -22.92
C THR A 67 -13.19 8.81 -23.13
N ILE A 68 -12.67 9.67 -22.24
CA ILE A 68 -12.67 11.13 -22.41
C ILE A 68 -11.27 11.70 -22.07
N GLY A 69 -10.90 12.77 -22.77
CA GLY A 69 -9.66 13.51 -22.49
C GLY A 69 -8.40 12.92 -23.14
N PHE A 70 -8.53 12.07 -24.15
CA PHE A 70 -7.40 11.45 -24.84
C PHE A 70 -6.44 12.48 -25.45
N ASP A 71 -6.95 13.51 -26.15
CA ASP A 71 -6.09 14.55 -26.75
C ASP A 71 -5.21 15.27 -25.72
N LYS A 72 -5.76 15.50 -24.53
CA LYS A 72 -5.03 16.14 -23.43
C LYS A 72 -3.99 15.21 -22.85
N LEU A 73 -4.30 13.91 -22.71
CA LEU A 73 -3.34 12.90 -22.30
C LEU A 73 -2.21 12.79 -23.32
N LYS A 74 -2.53 12.71 -24.62
CA LYS A 74 -1.56 12.68 -25.73
C LYS A 74 -0.61 13.88 -25.68
N ALA A 75 -1.15 15.08 -25.50
CA ALA A 75 -0.35 16.30 -25.41
C ALA A 75 0.61 16.29 -24.19
N ARG A 76 0.15 15.79 -23.01
CA ARG A 76 1.00 15.69 -21.83
C ARG A 76 2.03 14.58 -21.94
N ALA A 77 1.68 13.45 -22.54
CA ALA A 77 2.57 12.31 -22.70
C ALA A 77 3.74 12.61 -23.65
N ALA A 78 3.54 13.49 -24.64
CA ALA A 78 4.57 13.86 -25.62
C ALA A 78 5.87 14.41 -24.98
N ASP A 79 5.81 14.96 -23.76
CA ASP A 79 6.99 15.42 -23.02
C ASP A 79 7.84 14.26 -22.46
N TYR A 80 7.33 13.02 -22.49
CA TYR A 80 7.99 11.82 -21.96
C TYR A 80 8.48 10.91 -23.09
N THR A 81 9.47 11.43 -23.85
CA THR A 81 10.13 10.63 -24.89
C THR A 81 10.77 9.37 -24.30
N LEU A 82 11.10 8.42 -25.16
CA LEU A 82 11.78 7.18 -24.76
C LEU A 82 13.09 7.49 -24.01
N GLU A 83 13.89 8.43 -24.53
CA GLU A 83 15.18 8.82 -23.93
C GLU A 83 15.00 9.47 -22.57
N LYS A 84 14.04 10.41 -22.43
CA LYS A 84 13.74 11.06 -21.15
C LYS A 84 13.25 10.02 -20.13
N THR A 85 12.38 9.11 -20.56
CA THR A 85 11.88 8.04 -19.69
C THR A 85 13.01 7.14 -19.22
N ALA A 86 13.91 6.72 -20.11
CA ALA A 86 15.06 5.91 -19.77
C ALA A 86 16.00 6.61 -18.77
N LYS A 87 16.32 7.89 -19.02
CA LYS A 87 17.15 8.71 -18.10
C LYS A 87 16.52 8.82 -16.72
N THR A 88 15.22 9.10 -16.65
CA THR A 88 14.48 9.28 -15.38
C THR A 88 14.37 7.97 -14.61
N THR A 89 14.08 6.87 -15.28
CA THR A 89 13.77 5.58 -14.63
C THR A 89 14.98 4.67 -14.40
N TRP A 90 16.14 4.99 -14.97
CA TRP A 90 17.34 4.18 -15.03
C TRP A 90 17.15 2.83 -15.75
N ILE A 91 16.10 2.70 -16.54
CA ILE A 91 15.84 1.51 -17.36
C ILE A 91 16.39 1.77 -18.75
N PRO A 92 17.11 0.81 -19.37
CA PRO A 92 17.55 0.93 -20.76
C PRO A 92 16.39 1.22 -21.71
N ALA A 93 16.60 2.11 -22.68
CA ALA A 93 15.55 2.53 -23.61
C ALA A 93 14.99 1.34 -24.42
N GLU A 94 15.83 0.42 -24.83
CA GLU A 94 15.46 -0.81 -25.52
C GLU A 94 14.52 -1.68 -24.70
N ASP A 95 14.76 -1.80 -23.38
CA ASP A 95 13.92 -2.60 -22.48
C ASP A 95 12.54 -1.95 -22.28
N ILE A 96 12.47 -0.61 -22.21
CA ILE A 96 11.20 0.13 -22.12
C ILE A 96 10.39 -0.08 -23.40
N LEU A 97 11.04 0.04 -24.56
CA LEU A 97 10.39 -0.14 -25.85
C LEU A 97 9.86 -1.57 -26.01
N GLU A 98 10.68 -2.58 -25.70
CA GLU A 98 10.30 -4.00 -25.76
C GLU A 98 9.13 -4.29 -24.80
N ALA A 99 9.19 -3.81 -23.57
CA ALA A 99 8.12 -3.99 -22.59
C ALA A 99 6.81 -3.37 -23.06
N THR A 100 6.88 -2.15 -23.61
CA THR A 100 5.71 -1.43 -24.10
C THR A 100 5.09 -2.17 -25.28
N GLN A 101 5.91 -2.59 -26.25
CA GLN A 101 5.44 -3.34 -27.41
C GLN A 101 4.79 -4.67 -27.01
N LEU A 102 5.46 -5.46 -26.15
CA LEU A 102 4.92 -6.72 -25.63
C LEU A 102 3.56 -6.52 -24.96
N PHE A 103 3.43 -5.50 -24.11
CA PHE A 103 2.19 -5.22 -23.40
C PHE A 103 1.08 -4.76 -24.33
N ALA A 104 1.39 -3.84 -25.22
CA ALA A 104 0.40 -3.17 -26.08
C ALA A 104 -0.08 -4.05 -27.24
N THR A 105 0.78 -4.87 -27.83
CA THR A 105 0.46 -5.65 -29.04
C THR A 105 0.06 -7.10 -28.78
N ALA A 106 0.21 -7.60 -27.55
CA ALA A 106 -0.22 -8.95 -27.18
C ALA A 106 -1.72 -9.14 -27.39
N ASN A 107 -2.19 -10.35 -27.71
CA ASN A 107 -3.62 -10.66 -27.85
C ASN A 107 -4.39 -10.46 -26.54
N SER A 108 -3.72 -10.65 -25.40
CA SER A 108 -4.24 -10.34 -24.07
C SER A 108 -3.10 -9.88 -23.17
N SER A 109 -3.37 -8.91 -22.29
CA SER A 109 -2.41 -8.39 -21.34
C SER A 109 -3.09 -8.01 -20.03
N ALA A 110 -2.43 -8.29 -18.91
CA ALA A 110 -2.93 -7.91 -17.59
C ALA A 110 -1.81 -7.25 -16.78
N LEU A 111 -2.14 -6.13 -16.20
CA LEU A 111 -1.25 -5.38 -15.32
C LEU A 111 -1.61 -5.64 -13.86
N TYR A 112 -0.63 -6.01 -13.06
CA TYR A 112 -0.76 -6.14 -11.61
C TYR A 112 0.07 -5.07 -10.93
N THR A 113 -0.58 -4.24 -10.15
CA THR A 113 0.09 -3.30 -9.24
C THR A 113 -0.24 -3.62 -7.80
N PHE A 114 0.62 -3.20 -6.87
CA PHE A 114 0.40 -3.34 -5.44
C PHE A 114 1.09 -2.20 -4.68
N ILE A 115 1.36 -2.38 -3.41
CA ILE A 115 1.88 -1.35 -2.48
C ILE A 115 3.12 -0.60 -3.01
N GLY A 116 3.99 -1.21 -3.82
CA GLY A 116 5.17 -0.53 -4.39
C GLY A 116 4.85 0.80 -5.07
N ALA A 117 3.82 0.79 -5.90
CA ALA A 117 3.38 1.97 -6.66
C ALA A 117 2.55 2.99 -5.84
N THR A 118 2.13 2.64 -4.62
CA THR A 118 1.24 3.47 -3.80
C THR A 118 1.92 4.13 -2.59
N MET A 119 3.18 3.85 -2.35
CA MET A 119 3.94 4.36 -1.19
C MET A 119 4.88 5.50 -1.60
N GLY A 120 4.42 6.40 -2.41
CA GLY A 120 5.15 7.59 -2.86
C GLY A 120 4.24 8.82 -2.90
N GLY A 121 4.82 10.00 -2.88
CA GLY A 121 4.10 11.28 -2.90
C GLY A 121 3.31 11.56 -4.18
N ASN A 122 3.36 10.67 -5.17
CA ASN A 122 2.61 10.77 -6.44
C ASN A 122 1.73 9.53 -6.70
N SER A 123 1.20 8.93 -5.65
CA SER A 123 0.52 7.64 -5.70
C SER A 123 -0.73 7.64 -6.56
N ILE A 124 -1.57 8.66 -6.47
CA ILE A 124 -2.82 8.75 -7.23
C ILE A 124 -2.55 8.90 -8.73
N SER A 125 -1.63 9.78 -9.11
CA SER A 125 -1.24 9.91 -10.53
C SER A 125 -0.61 8.62 -11.06
N THR A 126 0.26 7.98 -10.29
CA THR A 126 0.90 6.72 -10.64
C THR A 126 -0.13 5.62 -10.92
N LEU A 127 -1.09 5.42 -10.01
CA LEU A 127 -2.14 4.41 -10.19
C LEU A 127 -3.05 4.71 -11.38
N ARG A 128 -3.38 5.97 -11.60
CA ARG A 128 -4.18 6.38 -12.77
C ARG A 128 -3.45 6.09 -14.06
N LEU A 129 -2.17 6.46 -14.18
CA LEU A 129 -1.34 6.18 -15.36
C LEU A 129 -1.21 4.67 -15.62
N MET A 130 -0.99 3.88 -14.57
CA MET A 130 -0.99 2.42 -14.69
C MET A 130 -2.33 1.87 -15.17
N GLY A 131 -3.44 2.44 -14.71
CA GLY A 131 -4.79 2.08 -15.17
C GLY A 131 -5.07 2.48 -16.62
N PHE A 132 -4.40 3.51 -17.15
CA PHE A 132 -4.56 3.95 -18.53
C PHE A 132 -3.88 3.00 -19.54
N LEU A 133 -2.84 2.30 -19.15
CA LEU A 133 -2.18 1.32 -20.02
C LEU A 133 -3.14 0.24 -20.54
N PRO A 134 -3.85 -0.53 -19.68
CA PRO A 134 -4.85 -1.48 -20.18
C PRO A 134 -6.06 -0.80 -20.82
N ALA A 135 -6.42 0.43 -20.43
CA ALA A 135 -7.50 1.18 -21.07
C ALA A 135 -7.18 1.53 -22.52
N LEU A 136 -5.97 1.97 -22.81
CA LEU A 136 -5.54 2.27 -24.18
C LEU A 136 -5.56 1.04 -25.08
N THR A 137 -5.32 -0.16 -24.56
CA THR A 137 -5.39 -1.39 -25.37
C THR A 137 -6.82 -1.85 -25.68
N GLY A 138 -7.84 -1.24 -25.09
CA GLY A 138 -9.24 -1.70 -25.21
C GLY A 138 -9.53 -3.04 -24.54
N ARG A 139 -8.55 -3.67 -23.93
CA ARG A 139 -8.61 -5.04 -23.41
C ARG A 139 -8.98 -5.07 -21.94
N LEU A 140 -10.13 -4.52 -21.61
CA LEU A 140 -10.67 -4.48 -20.24
C LEU A 140 -11.86 -5.42 -20.10
N ASP A 141 -11.97 -6.02 -18.94
CA ASP A 141 -13.09 -6.86 -18.51
C ASP A 141 -13.37 -8.05 -19.45
N GLN A 142 -12.31 -8.61 -20.01
CA GLN A 142 -12.32 -9.78 -20.87
C GLN A 142 -11.37 -10.86 -20.32
N ALA A 143 -11.52 -12.10 -20.80
CA ALA A 143 -10.66 -13.21 -20.41
C ALA A 143 -9.19 -12.93 -20.77
N GLY A 144 -8.29 -13.16 -19.83
CA GLY A 144 -6.86 -12.92 -20.02
C GLY A 144 -6.39 -11.48 -19.79
N ASN A 145 -7.30 -10.55 -19.56
CA ASN A 145 -7.02 -9.13 -19.34
C ASN A 145 -7.37 -8.69 -17.91
N ASN A 146 -7.21 -7.38 -17.63
CA ASN A 146 -7.68 -6.81 -16.37
C ASN A 146 -9.21 -6.85 -16.32
N CYS A 147 -9.74 -7.54 -15.31
CA CYS A 147 -11.19 -7.68 -15.13
C CYS A 147 -11.67 -6.72 -14.03
N ILE A 148 -12.79 -6.08 -14.29
CA ILE A 148 -13.48 -5.26 -13.30
C ILE A 148 -14.38 -6.20 -12.50
N HIS A 149 -14.00 -6.48 -11.25
CA HIS A 149 -14.76 -7.39 -10.41
C HIS A 149 -15.95 -6.67 -9.76
N LYS A 150 -17.08 -7.36 -9.75
CA LYS A 150 -18.21 -6.98 -8.91
C LYS A 150 -18.11 -7.84 -7.64
N PRO A 151 -17.97 -7.22 -6.45
CA PRO A 151 -17.83 -8.00 -5.22
C PRO A 151 -19.08 -8.86 -4.97
N VAL A 152 -18.90 -9.94 -4.23
CA VAL A 152 -20.03 -10.74 -3.74
C VAL A 152 -20.90 -9.86 -2.85
N ASN A 153 -22.22 -9.95 -3.01
CA ASN A 153 -23.15 -9.12 -2.26
C ASN A 153 -23.27 -9.57 -0.79
N VAL A 154 -22.28 -9.13 0.02
CA VAL A 154 -22.31 -9.25 1.48
C VAL A 154 -22.31 -7.86 2.09
N ARG A 155 -22.86 -7.71 3.30
CA ARG A 155 -22.72 -6.46 4.02
C ARG A 155 -21.27 -6.28 4.44
N LEU A 156 -20.68 -5.13 4.11
CA LEU A 156 -19.30 -4.80 4.47
C LEU A 156 -19.27 -4.23 5.90
N PRO A 157 -18.45 -4.74 6.80
CA PRO A 157 -18.48 -4.31 8.20
C PRO A 157 -17.86 -2.93 8.42
N SER A 158 -16.75 -2.64 7.82
CA SER A 158 -15.93 -1.49 8.17
C SER A 158 -15.74 -0.47 7.05
N TYR A 159 -16.03 -0.85 5.82
CA TYR A 159 -15.95 0.05 4.66
C TYR A 159 -17.29 0.71 4.37
N TYR A 160 -18.16 0.70 5.36
CA TYR A 160 -19.40 1.44 5.31
C TYR A 160 -19.07 2.90 5.11
N ARG A 161 -19.69 3.50 4.11
CA ARG A 161 -19.87 4.94 4.15
C ARG A 161 -20.76 5.24 5.36
N PRO A 162 -20.28 5.94 6.37
CA PRO A 162 -21.19 6.63 7.25
C PRO A 162 -22.10 7.45 6.34
N GLY A 163 -23.37 7.52 6.61
CA GLY A 163 -24.29 8.30 5.79
C GLY A 163 -25.12 7.54 4.76
N ALA A 164 -24.88 6.26 4.53
CA ALA A 164 -25.78 5.46 3.70
C ALA A 164 -27.18 5.26 4.33
N GLU A 165 -27.32 5.48 5.64
CA GLU A 165 -28.56 5.32 6.39
C GLU A 165 -28.83 6.48 7.40
N GLY A 166 -28.51 7.73 7.04
CA GLY A 166 -28.89 8.91 7.85
C GLY A 166 -27.80 9.44 8.78
N ASP A 167 -26.54 9.24 8.47
CA ASP A 167 -25.45 9.88 9.20
C ASP A 167 -25.37 11.38 8.93
N ASP A 168 -25.01 12.06 9.98
CA ASP A 168 -24.87 13.50 10.10
C ASP A 168 -23.67 13.96 9.23
N ASP A 169 -23.94 14.44 8.02
CA ASP A 169 -22.94 15.02 7.13
C ASP A 169 -22.12 16.13 7.82
N GLU A 170 -22.72 16.80 8.84
CA GLU A 170 -22.05 17.83 9.61
C GLU A 170 -20.87 17.28 10.43
N ARG A 171 -21.02 16.09 11.04
CA ARG A 171 -19.91 15.46 11.79
C ARG A 171 -18.75 15.06 10.89
N LEU A 172 -19.04 14.62 9.66
CA LEU A 172 -18.02 14.27 8.70
C LEU A 172 -17.30 15.51 8.15
N ALA A 173 -17.98 16.66 8.10
CA ALA A 173 -17.36 17.91 7.69
C ALA A 173 -16.25 18.37 8.66
N ASP A 174 -16.41 18.07 9.95
CA ASP A 174 -15.44 18.39 11.00
C ASP A 174 -14.34 17.31 11.18
N GLN A 175 -14.36 16.24 10.37
CA GLN A 175 -13.36 15.19 10.47
C GLN A 175 -11.94 15.73 10.19
N ILE A 176 -10.97 15.32 11.01
CA ILE A 176 -9.55 15.66 10.83
C ILE A 176 -9.18 15.42 9.37
N SER A 177 -8.54 16.40 8.74
CA SER A 177 -8.10 16.43 7.33
C SER A 177 -9.19 16.51 6.25
N ALA A 178 -10.47 16.69 6.59
CA ALA A 178 -11.55 16.79 5.60
C ALA A 178 -11.40 18.02 4.68
N ASP A 179 -10.88 19.11 5.19
CA ASP A 179 -10.58 20.34 4.46
C ASP A 179 -9.39 20.17 3.48
N LYS A 180 -8.38 19.41 3.85
CA LYS A 180 -7.15 19.22 3.09
C LYS A 180 -7.25 18.07 2.08
N PHE A 181 -7.91 16.97 2.47
CA PHE A 181 -8.07 15.77 1.65
C PHE A 181 -9.54 15.36 1.51
N PRO A 182 -10.38 16.17 0.85
CA PRO A 182 -11.82 15.94 0.77
C PRO A 182 -12.22 14.65 0.05
N LEU A 183 -11.30 14.03 -0.70
CA LEU A 183 -11.52 12.74 -1.37
C LEU A 183 -11.12 11.54 -0.50
N LEU A 184 -10.40 11.77 0.61
CA LEU A 184 -10.04 10.76 1.61
C LEU A 184 -10.92 10.87 2.86
N SER A 185 -11.13 12.09 3.34
CA SER A 185 -11.78 12.43 4.61
C SER A 185 -13.08 13.20 4.37
N GLY A 186 -13.94 13.22 5.37
CA GLY A 186 -15.16 14.02 5.31
C GLY A 186 -16.27 13.43 4.44
N PRO A 187 -17.33 14.19 4.19
CA PRO A 187 -18.56 13.72 3.54
C PRO A 187 -18.39 13.39 2.05
N THR A 188 -17.29 13.85 1.44
CA THR A 188 -17.01 13.67 0.01
C THR A 188 -15.96 12.62 -0.30
N ALA A 189 -15.53 11.87 0.72
CA ALA A 189 -14.60 10.77 0.57
C ALA A 189 -15.09 9.74 -0.47
N LEU A 190 -14.17 9.26 -1.31
CA LEU A 190 -14.49 8.30 -2.37
C LEU A 190 -14.84 6.89 -1.83
N THR A 191 -14.35 6.61 -0.64
CA THR A 191 -14.62 5.36 0.11
C THR A 191 -15.13 5.72 1.50
N ALA A 192 -15.00 4.83 2.48
CA ALA A 192 -15.20 5.22 3.87
C ALA A 192 -14.28 6.41 4.22
N PRO A 193 -14.80 7.44 4.90
CA PRO A 193 -14.02 8.62 5.24
C PRO A 193 -12.99 8.26 6.33
N TYR A 194 -11.71 8.38 5.98
CA TYR A 194 -10.60 8.16 6.90
C TYR A 194 -9.86 9.48 7.14
N PRO A 195 -9.56 9.85 8.38
CA PRO A 195 -8.63 10.93 8.62
C PRO A 195 -7.23 10.53 8.17
N ASN A 196 -6.46 11.48 7.66
CA ASN A 196 -5.06 11.22 7.32
C ASN A 196 -4.26 10.94 8.62
N PRO A 197 -3.49 9.84 8.71
CA PRO A 197 -2.79 9.46 9.94
C PRO A 197 -1.82 10.53 10.46
N SER A 198 -1.12 11.27 9.59
CA SER A 198 -0.19 12.33 10.01
C SER A 198 -0.93 13.47 10.70
N HIS A 199 -2.10 13.86 10.20
CA HIS A 199 -2.93 14.89 10.83
C HIS A 199 -3.57 14.42 12.14
N VAL A 200 -3.84 13.12 12.29
CA VAL A 200 -4.27 12.57 13.60
C VAL A 200 -3.15 12.67 14.63
N ILE A 201 -1.91 12.33 14.23
CA ILE A 201 -0.72 12.49 15.08
C ILE A 201 -0.53 13.97 15.46
N ASP A 202 -0.70 14.90 14.52
CA ASP A 202 -0.61 16.33 14.80
C ASP A 202 -1.72 16.78 15.78
N ALA A 203 -2.95 16.32 15.59
CA ALA A 203 -4.06 16.63 16.49
C ALA A 203 -3.87 16.09 17.92
N MET A 204 -3.22 14.94 18.08
CA MET A 204 -2.82 14.43 19.41
C MET A 204 -1.83 15.38 20.09
N LEU A 205 -0.88 15.94 19.36
CA LEU A 205 0.18 16.79 19.92
C LEU A 205 -0.25 18.23 20.11
N THR A 206 -1.06 18.77 19.20
CA THR A 206 -1.42 20.21 19.17
C THR A 206 -2.81 20.50 19.74
N GLY A 207 -3.70 19.53 19.71
CA GLY A 207 -5.10 19.71 20.01
C GLY A 207 -5.93 20.36 18.88
N GLU A 208 -5.33 20.54 17.70
CA GLU A 208 -5.99 21.16 16.54
C GLU A 208 -6.32 20.10 15.46
N PRO A 209 -7.47 20.17 14.77
CA PRO A 209 -8.60 21.12 14.95
C PRO A 209 -9.43 20.85 16.20
N TYR A 210 -9.24 19.71 16.83
CA TYR A 210 -9.76 19.35 18.16
C TYR A 210 -8.85 18.31 18.83
N PRO A 211 -8.82 18.25 20.17
CA PRO A 211 -7.91 17.35 20.88
C PRO A 211 -8.33 15.88 20.72
N VAL A 212 -7.38 15.05 20.27
CA VAL A 212 -7.50 13.58 20.30
C VAL A 212 -6.89 13.10 21.62
N LYS A 213 -7.72 12.67 22.58
CA LYS A 213 -7.30 12.31 23.93
C LYS A 213 -7.26 10.83 24.21
N ALA A 214 -7.99 10.04 23.44
CA ALA A 214 -8.02 8.59 23.58
C ALA A 214 -7.85 7.91 22.23
N LEU A 215 -7.08 6.81 22.21
CA LEU A 215 -6.93 5.95 21.08
C LEU A 215 -7.18 4.50 21.47
N TRP A 216 -8.01 3.80 20.70
CA TRP A 216 -8.07 2.35 20.72
C TRP A 216 -7.60 1.85 19.35
N THR A 217 -6.54 1.03 19.32
CA THR A 217 -5.95 0.52 18.09
C THR A 217 -5.71 -0.99 18.15
N ASP A 218 -5.90 -1.65 17.02
CA ASP A 218 -5.57 -3.06 16.76
C ASP A 218 -4.25 -3.22 15.96
N CYS A 219 -3.57 -2.10 15.71
CA CYS A 219 -2.34 -2.02 14.95
C CYS A 219 -1.15 -1.66 15.85
N ASN A 220 0.03 -1.59 15.24
CA ASN A 220 1.26 -1.17 15.89
C ASN A 220 1.76 0.17 15.28
N PRO A 221 1.15 1.33 15.62
CA PRO A 221 1.55 2.64 15.11
C PRO A 221 3.02 2.96 15.28
N MET A 222 3.64 2.58 16.40
CA MET A 222 5.07 2.79 16.67
C MET A 222 6.00 2.23 15.58
N VAL A 223 5.58 1.17 14.92
CA VAL A 223 6.37 0.52 13.87
C VAL A 223 5.78 0.77 12.49
N GLY A 224 4.46 0.97 12.42
CA GLY A 224 3.70 1.06 11.17
C GLY A 224 3.63 2.44 10.55
N LEU A 225 3.64 3.50 11.36
CA LEU A 225 3.59 4.87 10.88
C LEU A 225 4.99 5.46 10.73
N GLU A 226 5.10 6.43 9.83
CA GLU A 226 6.31 7.21 9.61
C GLU A 226 6.62 8.08 10.83
N ASP A 227 7.88 8.52 10.97
CA ASP A 227 8.39 9.32 12.08
C ASP A 227 8.09 8.71 13.45
N SER A 228 8.71 7.56 13.73
CA SER A 228 8.49 6.82 14.99
C SER A 228 8.73 7.66 16.25
N TYR A 229 9.57 8.70 16.21
CA TYR A 229 9.78 9.60 17.36
C TYR A 229 8.55 10.49 17.60
N LYS A 230 8.02 11.10 16.53
CA LYS A 230 6.80 11.92 16.63
C LYS A 230 5.59 11.08 17.03
N VAL A 231 5.49 9.86 16.49
CA VAL A 231 4.45 8.90 16.91
C VAL A 231 4.58 8.55 18.38
N LEU A 232 5.79 8.32 18.90
CA LEU A 232 6.04 8.06 20.31
C LEU A 232 5.55 9.21 21.20
N GLU A 233 5.89 10.45 20.83
CA GLU A 233 5.45 11.64 21.57
C GLU A 233 3.91 11.77 21.56
N ALA A 234 3.29 11.55 20.40
CA ALA A 234 1.84 11.62 20.25
C ALA A 234 1.12 10.54 21.10
N LEU A 235 1.59 9.30 21.06
CA LEU A 235 0.99 8.23 21.87
C LEU A 235 1.14 8.49 23.38
N LYS A 236 2.25 9.08 23.82
CA LYS A 236 2.47 9.47 25.22
C LYS A 236 1.66 10.68 25.66
N SER A 237 1.16 11.49 24.74
CA SER A 237 0.32 12.66 25.06
C SER A 237 -1.15 12.30 25.30
N LEU A 238 -1.56 11.07 25.01
CA LEU A 238 -2.93 10.62 25.18
C LEU A 238 -3.30 10.46 26.68
N ASP A 239 -4.55 10.78 27.00
CA ASP A 239 -5.14 10.50 28.32
C ASP A 239 -5.46 8.99 28.47
N LEU A 240 -5.65 8.27 27.35
CA LEU A 240 -5.98 6.84 27.33
C LEU A 240 -5.51 6.19 26.04
N LEU A 241 -4.69 5.15 26.16
CA LEU A 241 -4.28 4.28 25.05
C LEU A 241 -4.72 2.83 25.32
N ILE A 242 -5.60 2.31 24.47
CA ILE A 242 -6.03 0.90 24.50
C ILE A 242 -5.46 0.21 23.26
N VAL A 243 -4.82 -0.94 23.44
CA VAL A 243 -4.27 -1.73 22.35
C VAL A 243 -4.85 -3.14 22.36
N SER A 244 -5.47 -3.52 21.26
CA SER A 244 -5.89 -4.90 20.98
C SER A 244 -4.77 -5.62 20.21
N ASP A 245 -4.08 -6.58 20.82
CA ASP A 245 -3.00 -7.30 20.13
C ASP A 245 -2.90 -8.76 20.61
N MET A 246 -2.29 -9.60 19.78
CA MET A 246 -1.98 -10.99 20.13
C MET A 246 -0.65 -11.10 20.88
N PHE A 247 0.22 -10.11 20.77
CA PHE A 247 1.53 -10.04 21.39
C PHE A 247 1.76 -8.67 22.00
N GLU A 248 2.63 -8.61 22.98
CA GLU A 248 3.14 -7.33 23.46
C GLU A 248 4.02 -6.72 22.37
N SER A 249 3.46 -5.77 21.64
CA SER A 249 4.13 -4.98 20.60
C SER A 249 4.69 -3.67 21.18
N PRO A 250 5.57 -2.96 20.48
CA PRO A 250 6.03 -1.63 20.92
C PRO A 250 4.90 -0.65 21.27
N THR A 251 3.80 -0.68 20.53
CA THR A 251 2.64 0.17 20.86
C THR A 251 1.92 -0.36 22.09
N ALA A 252 1.76 -1.68 22.23
CA ALA A 252 1.15 -2.28 23.42
C ALA A 252 1.96 -1.99 24.69
N HIS A 253 3.29 -1.87 24.57
CA HIS A 253 4.17 -1.50 25.68
C HIS A 253 3.92 -0.08 26.23
N LEU A 254 3.27 0.78 25.45
CA LEU A 254 2.86 2.14 25.86
C LEU A 254 1.42 2.20 26.38
N ALA A 255 0.64 1.12 26.22
CA ALA A 255 -0.80 1.15 26.47
C ALA A 255 -1.15 1.17 27.96
N ASP A 256 -2.23 1.89 28.30
CA ASP A 256 -2.87 1.82 29.62
C ASP A 256 -3.61 0.48 29.80
N TYR A 257 -4.20 -0.03 28.69
CA TYR A 257 -4.88 -1.32 28.66
C TYR A 257 -4.51 -2.12 27.42
N ILE A 258 -4.13 -3.37 27.64
CA ILE A 258 -3.92 -4.35 26.57
C ILE A 258 -5.09 -5.34 26.59
N LEU A 259 -5.77 -5.47 25.46
CA LEU A 259 -6.85 -6.43 25.27
C LEU A 259 -6.32 -7.59 24.41
N PRO A 260 -6.16 -8.80 24.98
CA PRO A 260 -5.71 -9.94 24.21
C PRO A 260 -6.80 -10.39 23.23
N VAL A 261 -6.46 -10.49 21.95
CA VAL A 261 -7.41 -10.84 20.88
C VAL A 261 -7.15 -12.22 20.29
N THR A 262 -8.20 -12.80 19.70
CA THR A 262 -8.13 -14.09 19.02
C THR A 262 -7.17 -14.05 17.81
N ASN A 263 -6.46 -15.15 17.58
CA ASN A 263 -5.77 -15.36 16.32
C ASN A 263 -6.70 -16.06 15.30
N HIS A 264 -6.22 -16.18 14.06
CA HIS A 264 -6.99 -16.72 12.95
C HIS A 264 -7.40 -18.23 13.09
N LEU A 265 -6.82 -18.97 14.03
CA LEU A 265 -7.23 -20.36 14.33
C LEU A 265 -8.28 -20.43 15.43
N GLU A 266 -8.43 -19.38 16.22
CA GLU A 266 -9.33 -19.28 17.38
C GLU A 266 -10.66 -18.61 17.04
N SER A 267 -10.81 -18.06 15.83
CA SER A 267 -12.01 -17.34 15.43
C SER A 267 -12.56 -17.72 14.06
N ASN A 268 -13.87 -17.61 13.94
CA ASN A 268 -14.55 -17.66 12.65
C ASN A 268 -14.35 -16.33 11.91
N ALA A 269 -14.40 -16.33 10.57
CA ALA A 269 -14.47 -15.10 9.81
C ALA A 269 -14.99 -15.31 8.39
N ILE A 270 -15.45 -14.25 7.77
CA ILE A 270 -15.68 -14.15 6.34
C ILE A 270 -14.46 -13.47 5.74
N THR A 271 -13.68 -14.20 4.96
CA THR A 271 -12.54 -13.64 4.23
C THR A 271 -13.01 -13.12 2.89
N GLU A 272 -12.90 -11.83 2.71
CA GLU A 272 -13.17 -11.16 1.44
C GLU A 272 -11.84 -10.86 0.74
N TYR A 273 -11.82 -11.09 -0.55
CA TYR A 273 -10.66 -10.74 -1.36
C TYR A 273 -11.00 -9.49 -2.17
N SER A 274 -10.48 -8.36 -1.73
CA SER A 274 -10.63 -7.10 -2.44
C SER A 274 -10.28 -7.27 -3.92
N GLY A 275 -11.16 -6.81 -4.80
CA GLY A 275 -11.01 -6.95 -6.24
C GLY A 275 -11.23 -8.37 -6.78
N LEU A 276 -11.79 -9.29 -5.99
CA LEU A 276 -12.28 -10.59 -6.46
C LEU A 276 -13.76 -10.75 -6.12
N ASN A 277 -14.49 -11.44 -6.98
CA ASN A 277 -15.86 -11.81 -6.73
C ASN A 277 -15.94 -13.12 -5.89
N MET A 278 -15.17 -13.20 -4.83
CA MET A 278 -15.07 -14.41 -4.00
C MET A 278 -15.00 -14.06 -2.52
N ILE A 279 -15.72 -14.84 -1.73
CA ILE A 279 -15.61 -14.88 -0.27
C ILE A 279 -15.31 -16.31 0.18
N SER A 280 -14.64 -16.46 1.32
CA SER A 280 -14.35 -17.76 1.91
C SER A 280 -14.64 -17.77 3.41
N ALA A 281 -15.17 -18.88 3.89
CA ALA A 281 -15.32 -19.11 5.32
C ALA A 281 -13.97 -19.47 5.95
N ARG A 282 -13.58 -18.77 7.00
CA ARG A 282 -12.53 -19.19 7.92
C ARG A 282 -13.23 -19.76 9.15
N VAL A 283 -13.06 -21.04 9.38
CA VAL A 283 -13.66 -21.73 10.52
C VAL A 283 -12.62 -21.88 11.61
N LYS A 284 -12.97 -21.56 12.85
CA LYS A 284 -12.06 -21.73 13.98
C LYS A 284 -11.68 -23.19 14.15
N CYS A 285 -10.44 -23.45 14.51
CA CYS A 285 -9.87 -24.78 14.67
C CYS A 285 -9.62 -25.15 16.13
N THR A 286 -9.57 -24.18 17.01
CA THR A 286 -9.31 -24.35 18.45
C THR A 286 -10.05 -23.30 19.26
N GLU A 287 -10.29 -23.58 20.53
CA GLU A 287 -10.87 -22.59 21.44
C GLU A 287 -9.82 -21.55 21.85
N PRO A 288 -10.23 -20.30 22.05
CA PRO A 288 -9.38 -19.25 22.61
C PRO A 288 -8.80 -19.65 23.95
N ARG A 289 -7.57 -19.21 24.24
CA ARG A 289 -6.88 -19.54 25.49
C ARG A 289 -6.78 -18.33 26.41
N GLY A 290 -6.94 -18.53 27.71
CA GLY A 290 -6.85 -17.46 28.70
C GLY A 290 -7.99 -16.46 28.58
N GLU A 291 -7.67 -15.17 28.62
CA GLU A 291 -8.63 -14.06 28.56
C GLU A 291 -8.87 -13.51 27.13
N VAL A 292 -8.39 -14.25 26.14
CA VAL A 292 -8.50 -13.86 24.72
C VAL A 292 -9.95 -13.78 24.27
N ARG A 293 -10.33 -12.71 23.58
CA ARG A 293 -11.69 -12.47 23.05
C ARG A 293 -11.64 -11.99 21.60
N GLU A 294 -12.77 -12.14 20.94
CA GLU A 294 -13.01 -11.44 19.67
C GLU A 294 -13.05 -9.93 19.89
N GLU A 295 -12.28 -9.20 19.12
CA GLU A 295 -12.19 -7.75 19.25
C GLU A 295 -13.54 -7.06 19.04
N ALA A 296 -14.32 -7.51 18.04
CA ALA A 296 -15.66 -6.97 17.79
C ALA A 296 -16.59 -7.12 18.98
N ASP A 297 -16.50 -8.23 19.75
CA ASP A 297 -17.28 -8.40 20.97
C ASP A 297 -16.86 -7.40 22.06
N ALA A 298 -15.55 -7.12 22.19
CA ALA A 298 -15.06 -6.13 23.14
C ALA A 298 -15.53 -4.71 22.78
N VAL A 299 -15.45 -4.33 21.50
CA VAL A 299 -15.93 -3.04 21.00
C VAL A 299 -17.44 -2.88 21.23
N MET A 300 -18.24 -3.90 20.90
CA MET A 300 -19.69 -3.87 21.13
C MET A 300 -20.03 -3.77 22.62
N GLU A 301 -19.29 -4.45 23.49
CA GLU A 301 -19.50 -4.37 24.93
C GLU A 301 -19.21 -2.96 25.49
N VAL A 302 -18.12 -2.34 25.05
CA VAL A 302 -17.81 -0.96 25.42
C VAL A 302 -18.89 -0.01 24.88
N ALA A 303 -19.32 -0.16 23.64
CA ALA A 303 -20.39 0.64 23.06
C ALA A 303 -21.70 0.53 23.86
N ARG A 304 -22.07 -0.68 24.30
CA ARG A 304 -23.24 -0.87 25.18
C ARG A 304 -23.10 -0.13 26.50
N ARG A 305 -21.95 -0.22 27.15
CA ARG A 305 -21.68 0.48 28.42
C ARG A 305 -21.65 2.00 28.27
N MET A 306 -21.28 2.49 27.09
CA MET A 306 -21.35 3.92 26.74
C MET A 306 -22.78 4.40 26.37
N GLY A 307 -23.78 3.51 26.37
CA GLY A 307 -25.17 3.86 26.03
C GLY A 307 -25.50 3.80 24.54
N TYR A 308 -24.67 3.19 23.72
CA TYR A 308 -24.91 3.04 22.26
C TYR A 308 -25.43 1.65 21.86
N GLY A 309 -25.90 0.86 22.82
CA GLY A 309 -26.38 -0.50 22.57
C GLY A 309 -27.54 -0.62 21.59
N ASP A 310 -28.43 0.35 21.58
CA ASP A 310 -29.57 0.47 20.66
C ASP A 310 -29.16 0.79 19.21
N LYS A 311 -27.96 1.31 19.01
CA LYS A 311 -27.40 1.63 17.68
C LYS A 311 -26.63 0.47 17.06
N LEU A 312 -26.37 -0.59 17.82
CA LEU A 312 -25.69 -1.76 17.31
C LEU A 312 -26.67 -2.64 16.52
N PRO A 313 -26.36 -2.99 15.26
CA PRO A 313 -27.23 -3.85 14.45
C PRO A 313 -27.28 -5.30 14.96
N VAL A 314 -26.32 -5.70 15.77
CA VAL A 314 -26.14 -7.03 16.33
C VAL A 314 -25.53 -6.96 17.73
N GLN A 315 -25.62 -8.05 18.49
CA GLN A 315 -25.17 -8.09 19.88
C GLN A 315 -23.91 -8.93 20.11
N SER A 316 -23.47 -9.71 19.13
CA SER A 316 -22.30 -10.56 19.20
C SER A 316 -21.58 -10.65 17.87
N TYR A 317 -20.31 -11.07 17.90
CA TYR A 317 -19.54 -11.32 16.69
C TYR A 317 -20.15 -12.42 15.83
N GLN A 318 -20.73 -13.45 16.44
CA GLN A 318 -21.41 -14.50 15.67
C GLN A 318 -22.62 -13.95 14.90
N GLU A 319 -23.44 -13.12 15.55
CA GLU A 319 -24.55 -12.45 14.88
C GLU A 319 -24.07 -11.49 13.79
N LEU A 320 -22.89 -10.87 13.98
CA LEU A 320 -22.28 -10.02 12.96
C LEU A 320 -21.94 -10.80 11.69
N LEU A 321 -21.43 -12.03 11.81
CA LEU A 321 -21.16 -12.87 10.66
C LEU A 321 -22.45 -13.22 9.89
N ASP A 322 -23.52 -13.56 10.60
CA ASP A 322 -24.81 -13.85 9.98
C ASP A 322 -25.43 -12.58 9.35
N TYR A 323 -25.35 -11.45 10.04
CA TYR A 323 -25.78 -10.15 9.52
C TYR A 323 -25.08 -9.77 8.22
N ARG A 324 -23.78 -10.07 8.12
CA ARG A 324 -23.00 -9.83 6.90
C ARG A 324 -23.45 -10.70 5.74
N LEU A 325 -23.80 -11.96 5.99
CA LEU A 325 -24.24 -12.94 5.00
C LEU A 325 -25.72 -12.84 4.63
N ALA A 326 -26.51 -12.05 5.38
CA ALA A 326 -27.95 -11.93 5.15
C ALA A 326 -28.36 -11.60 3.71
N PRO A 327 -27.62 -10.78 2.92
CA PRO A 327 -27.95 -10.55 1.50
C PRO A 327 -27.86 -11.82 0.63
N LEU A 328 -27.14 -12.86 1.07
CA LEU A 328 -27.05 -14.15 0.41
C LEU A 328 -28.11 -15.13 0.90
N GLY A 329 -28.87 -14.79 1.96
CA GLY A 329 -29.91 -15.63 2.55
C GLY A 329 -29.37 -16.85 3.31
N ILE A 330 -28.12 -16.79 3.79
CA ILE A 330 -27.46 -17.90 4.51
C ILE A 330 -26.85 -17.43 5.82
N THR A 331 -26.75 -18.35 6.78
CA THR A 331 -26.01 -18.18 8.03
C THR A 331 -24.53 -18.48 7.85
N PHE A 332 -23.70 -18.08 8.82
CA PHE A 332 -22.28 -18.45 8.80
C PHE A 332 -22.07 -19.97 8.93
N GLU A 333 -22.93 -20.68 9.68
CA GLU A 333 -22.85 -22.14 9.81
C GLU A 333 -23.07 -22.83 8.46
N GLU A 334 -24.04 -22.38 7.68
CA GLU A 334 -24.29 -22.88 6.32
C GLU A 334 -23.13 -22.51 5.38
N PHE A 335 -22.62 -21.27 5.48
CA PHE A 335 -21.48 -20.83 4.69
C PHE A 335 -20.21 -21.61 5.02
N ALA A 336 -19.96 -21.96 6.26
CA ALA A 336 -18.84 -22.79 6.69
C ALA A 336 -18.86 -24.19 6.04
N LYS A 337 -20.05 -24.77 5.82
CA LYS A 337 -20.22 -26.05 5.10
C LYS A 337 -19.94 -25.90 3.59
N ILE A 338 -20.27 -24.76 3.00
CA ILE A 338 -19.97 -24.43 1.59
C ILE A 338 -18.48 -24.17 1.41
N GLY A 339 -17.82 -23.52 2.37
CA GLY A 339 -16.40 -23.17 2.41
C GLY A 339 -16.05 -21.92 1.64
N SER A 340 -16.50 -21.76 0.40
CA SER A 340 -16.28 -20.56 -0.41
C SER A 340 -17.42 -20.32 -1.39
N PHE A 341 -17.68 -19.06 -1.67
CA PHE A 341 -18.63 -18.64 -2.69
C PHE A 341 -17.91 -17.76 -3.71
N VAL A 342 -18.12 -18.10 -4.99
CA VAL A 342 -17.58 -17.31 -6.12
C VAL A 342 -18.76 -16.77 -6.89
N GLY A 343 -18.81 -15.47 -7.05
CA GLY A 343 -19.83 -14.81 -7.87
C GLY A 343 -19.68 -15.17 -9.36
N PRO A 344 -20.65 -14.79 -10.20
CA PRO A 344 -20.65 -15.11 -11.62
C PRO A 344 -19.43 -14.51 -12.35
N ASP A 345 -18.87 -15.28 -13.26
CA ASP A 345 -17.80 -14.81 -14.16
C ASP A 345 -18.39 -14.04 -15.34
N GLU A 346 -18.72 -12.79 -15.10
CA GLU A 346 -19.25 -11.89 -16.11
C GLU A 346 -18.15 -11.10 -16.79
N ARG A 347 -18.31 -10.87 -18.09
CA ARG A 347 -17.35 -10.13 -18.93
C ARG A 347 -18.04 -8.98 -19.64
N SER A 348 -17.22 -8.01 -20.09
CA SER A 348 -17.69 -6.81 -20.79
C SER A 348 -18.87 -6.13 -20.08
N LYS A 349 -18.81 -6.08 -18.76
CA LYS A 349 -19.88 -5.55 -17.91
C LYS A 349 -20.16 -4.08 -18.19
N TYR A 350 -19.13 -3.30 -18.59
CA TYR A 350 -19.30 -1.92 -18.98
C TYR A 350 -20.22 -1.79 -20.23
N ALA A 351 -20.06 -2.64 -21.23
CA ALA A 351 -20.86 -2.59 -22.44
C ALA A 351 -22.29 -3.12 -22.24
N SER A 352 -22.48 -4.04 -21.28
CA SER A 352 -23.78 -4.67 -20.99
C SER A 352 -24.58 -3.98 -19.87
N GLY A 353 -24.18 -2.80 -19.40
CA GLY A 353 -24.85 -2.07 -18.30
C GLY A 353 -24.75 -2.72 -16.92
N LYS A 354 -23.87 -3.70 -16.73
CA LYS A 354 -23.78 -4.45 -15.47
C LYS A 354 -22.84 -3.83 -14.44
N LEU A 355 -22.12 -2.77 -14.79
CA LEU A 355 -21.23 -2.06 -13.85
C LEU A 355 -21.97 -0.95 -13.09
N ARG A 356 -22.81 -0.21 -13.77
CA ARG A 356 -23.45 0.99 -13.25
C ARG A 356 -24.74 0.64 -12.48
N PRO A 357 -25.07 1.38 -11.41
CA PRO A 357 -26.31 1.17 -10.67
C PRO A 357 -27.58 1.45 -11.49
N ASP A 358 -27.49 2.37 -12.48
CA ASP A 358 -28.57 2.72 -13.39
C ASP A 358 -28.81 1.70 -14.52
N SER A 359 -27.97 0.66 -14.59
CA SER A 359 -27.98 -0.38 -15.62
C SER A 359 -27.69 0.12 -17.04
N GLU A 360 -27.24 1.36 -17.20
CA GLU A 360 -26.80 1.88 -18.49
C GLU A 360 -25.37 1.40 -18.81
N PRO A 361 -25.06 1.21 -20.13
CA PRO A 361 -23.67 0.94 -20.52
C PRO A 361 -22.72 2.03 -20.05
N GLY A 362 -21.55 1.61 -19.54
CA GLY A 362 -20.54 2.55 -19.07
C GLY A 362 -19.76 2.08 -17.86
N PHE A 363 -18.85 2.94 -17.41
CA PHE A 363 -18.01 2.77 -16.24
C PHE A 363 -18.57 3.53 -15.04
N MET A 364 -18.15 3.16 -13.82
CA MET A 364 -18.55 3.83 -12.58
C MET A 364 -17.77 5.14 -12.37
N THR A 365 -17.91 6.05 -13.32
CA THR A 365 -17.29 7.38 -13.31
C THR A 365 -18.37 8.44 -13.55
N PRO A 366 -18.16 9.71 -13.22
CA PRO A 366 -19.14 10.76 -13.48
C PRO A 366 -19.58 10.87 -14.94
N SER A 367 -18.67 10.64 -15.89
CA SER A 367 -18.97 10.66 -17.33
C SER A 367 -19.57 9.36 -17.87
N GLY A 368 -19.54 8.27 -17.11
CA GLY A 368 -19.83 6.93 -17.60
C GLY A 368 -18.74 6.35 -18.50
N LYS A 369 -17.64 7.08 -18.75
CA LYS A 369 -16.49 6.67 -19.55
C LYS A 369 -15.22 6.61 -18.71
N ILE A 370 -14.16 5.98 -19.20
CA ILE A 370 -12.84 6.06 -18.59
C ILE A 370 -12.34 7.51 -18.71
N GLU A 371 -12.00 8.11 -17.58
CA GLU A 371 -11.61 9.52 -17.50
C GLU A 371 -10.09 9.68 -17.49
N PHE A 372 -9.47 9.87 -18.67
CA PHE A 372 -8.08 10.35 -18.71
C PHE A 372 -7.96 11.72 -18.07
N THR A 373 -8.99 12.56 -18.25
CA THR A 373 -9.21 13.80 -17.52
C THR A 373 -10.30 13.59 -16.46
N SER A 374 -9.94 13.50 -15.21
CA SER A 374 -10.89 13.22 -14.13
C SER A 374 -11.81 14.39 -13.83
N MET A 375 -13.10 14.19 -14.01
CA MET A 375 -14.13 15.16 -13.62
C MET A 375 -14.18 15.35 -12.09
N GLN A 376 -13.93 14.26 -11.34
CA GLN A 376 -13.92 14.29 -9.88
C GLN A 376 -12.76 15.14 -9.36
N LEU A 377 -11.54 14.92 -9.82
CA LEU A 377 -10.39 15.72 -9.41
C LEU A 377 -10.57 17.19 -9.76
N LYS A 378 -11.06 17.48 -10.96
CA LYS A 378 -11.37 18.85 -11.39
C LYS A 378 -12.39 19.53 -10.48
N LYS A 379 -13.43 18.82 -10.04
CA LYS A 379 -14.46 19.35 -9.13
C LYS A 379 -13.87 19.86 -7.80
N TYR A 380 -12.81 19.20 -7.32
CA TYR A 380 -12.13 19.56 -6.05
C TYR A 380 -10.86 20.38 -6.26
N GLY A 381 -10.66 20.96 -7.44
CA GLY A 381 -9.56 21.90 -7.71
C GLY A 381 -8.21 21.25 -8.01
N TYR A 382 -8.15 19.92 -8.12
CA TYR A 382 -6.92 19.21 -8.52
C TYR A 382 -6.74 19.20 -10.04
N ASP A 383 -5.49 19.00 -10.49
CA ASP A 383 -5.25 18.75 -11.92
C ASP A 383 -6.03 17.50 -12.37
N PRO A 384 -6.91 17.63 -13.36
CA PRO A 384 -7.68 16.51 -13.85
C PRO A 384 -6.84 15.46 -14.59
N LEU A 385 -5.66 15.82 -15.09
CA LEU A 385 -4.69 14.91 -15.70
C LEU A 385 -3.69 14.42 -14.66
N PRO A 386 -3.23 13.15 -14.74
CA PRO A 386 -2.15 12.71 -13.87
C PRO A 386 -0.85 13.43 -14.19
N GLN A 387 -0.11 13.73 -13.14
CA GLN A 387 1.20 14.36 -13.22
C GLN A 387 2.30 13.33 -12.94
N VAL A 388 3.46 13.54 -13.50
CA VAL A 388 4.69 12.87 -13.09
C VAL A 388 5.44 13.84 -12.19
N MET A 389 5.57 13.46 -10.92
CA MET A 389 6.31 14.23 -9.93
C MET A 389 7.59 13.47 -9.59
N GLU A 390 8.69 14.18 -9.61
CA GLU A 390 9.94 13.67 -9.10
C GLU A 390 9.83 13.55 -7.57
N PRO A 391 10.34 12.47 -6.95
CA PRO A 391 10.38 12.39 -5.49
C PRO A 391 11.13 13.60 -4.91
N MET A 392 10.65 14.13 -3.77
CA MET A 392 11.25 15.34 -3.17
C MET A 392 12.75 15.20 -2.93
N PHE A 393 13.19 14.03 -2.49
CA PHE A 393 14.60 13.72 -2.27
C PHE A 393 15.09 12.78 -3.38
N SER A 394 15.08 13.29 -4.59
CA SER A 394 15.56 12.56 -5.76
C SER A 394 17.07 12.69 -5.92
N PRO A 395 17.76 11.68 -6.46
CA PRO A 395 19.14 11.81 -6.89
C PRO A 395 19.28 12.67 -8.16
N LEU A 396 18.18 12.94 -8.86
CA LEU A 396 18.14 13.72 -10.09
C LEU A 396 17.15 14.89 -9.95
N ASP A 397 17.47 16.00 -10.60
CA ASP A 397 16.56 17.13 -10.77
C ASP A 397 15.56 16.90 -11.93
N ALA A 398 14.75 17.90 -12.24
CA ALA A 398 13.75 17.85 -13.31
C ALA A 398 14.36 17.64 -14.71
N ASP A 399 15.60 18.07 -14.91
CA ASP A 399 16.36 17.93 -16.17
C ASP A 399 17.12 16.59 -16.22
N GLY A 400 17.05 15.82 -15.12
CA GLY A 400 17.70 14.53 -14.95
C GLY A 400 19.19 14.63 -14.65
N GLU A 401 19.66 15.76 -14.17
CA GLU A 401 21.03 15.96 -13.70
C GLU A 401 21.13 15.64 -12.19
N ALA A 402 22.32 15.26 -11.74
CA ALA A 402 22.56 14.91 -10.33
C ALA A 402 22.33 16.12 -9.42
N THR A 403 21.55 15.93 -8.36
CA THR A 403 21.32 17.00 -7.37
C THR A 403 22.53 17.15 -6.44
N GLU A 404 22.73 18.35 -5.86
CA GLU A 404 23.77 18.57 -4.85
C GLU A 404 23.59 17.60 -3.65
N LEU A 405 22.36 17.34 -3.27
CA LEU A 405 22.03 16.42 -2.16
C LEU A 405 22.52 14.99 -2.44
N SER A 406 22.54 14.55 -3.69
CA SER A 406 23.01 13.22 -4.08
C SER A 406 24.53 13.04 -3.90
N ALA A 407 25.30 14.10 -3.76
CA ALA A 407 26.74 14.00 -3.44
C ALA A 407 26.96 13.52 -1.99
N ASP A 408 26.15 14.00 -1.05
CA ASP A 408 26.25 13.63 0.37
C ASP A 408 25.45 12.35 0.69
N TYR A 409 24.39 12.07 -0.08
CA TYR A 409 23.49 10.94 0.09
C TYR A 409 23.34 10.16 -1.23
N PRO A 410 24.38 9.37 -1.61
CA PRO A 410 24.50 8.83 -2.97
C PRO A 410 23.60 7.63 -3.27
N LEU A 411 22.85 7.13 -2.30
CA LEU A 411 22.03 5.93 -2.44
C LEU A 411 20.54 6.26 -2.30
N VAL A 412 19.71 5.46 -2.97
CA VAL A 412 18.25 5.49 -2.84
C VAL A 412 17.80 4.37 -1.91
N LEU A 413 17.18 4.73 -0.79
CA LEU A 413 16.65 3.81 0.20
C LEU A 413 15.22 3.40 -0.15
N VAL A 414 14.97 2.10 -0.16
CA VAL A 414 13.64 1.49 -0.18
C VAL A 414 13.37 0.82 1.18
N THR A 415 12.17 0.99 1.73
CA THR A 415 11.79 0.42 3.04
C THR A 415 10.67 -0.61 2.96
N GLY A 416 10.36 -1.11 1.76
CA GLY A 416 9.13 -1.85 1.50
C GLY A 416 9.17 -3.35 1.68
N THR A 417 10.33 -3.96 1.79
CA THR A 417 10.44 -5.41 1.95
C THR A 417 10.07 -5.81 3.36
N ARG A 418 9.37 -6.93 3.49
CA ARG A 418 9.03 -7.54 4.78
C ARG A 418 9.67 -8.91 4.90
N ALA A 419 10.20 -9.22 6.08
CA ALA A 419 10.67 -10.56 6.38
C ALA A 419 9.51 -11.55 6.24
N VAL A 420 9.71 -12.57 5.41
CA VAL A 420 8.66 -13.59 5.13
C VAL A 420 8.24 -14.33 6.41
N GLU A 421 9.18 -14.50 7.32
CA GLU A 421 8.98 -15.17 8.60
C GLU A 421 7.98 -14.44 9.48
N TYR A 422 7.84 -13.13 9.34
CA TYR A 422 7.14 -12.31 10.33
C TYR A 422 5.79 -11.80 9.89
N TYR A 423 5.53 -11.71 8.60
CA TYR A 423 4.31 -11.08 8.09
C TYR A 423 3.96 -9.79 8.86
N SER A 424 4.60 -8.69 8.50
CA SER A 424 4.62 -7.46 9.30
C SER A 424 5.38 -7.70 10.62
N THR A 425 4.77 -7.48 11.78
CA THR A 425 5.42 -7.65 13.09
C THR A 425 5.01 -8.91 13.85
N LEU A 426 3.98 -9.62 13.38
CA LEU A 426 3.33 -10.72 14.12
C LEU A 426 4.27 -11.85 14.54
N GLY A 427 5.22 -12.20 13.68
CA GLY A 427 6.14 -13.32 13.93
C GLY A 427 7.38 -12.97 14.76
N ILE A 428 7.68 -11.69 15.00
CA ILE A 428 8.92 -11.27 15.67
C ILE A 428 9.02 -11.84 17.08
N SER A 429 7.93 -11.89 17.82
CA SER A 429 7.86 -12.43 19.18
C SER A 429 7.82 -13.95 19.25
N ILE A 430 7.81 -14.66 18.12
CA ILE A 430 7.80 -16.12 18.07
C ILE A 430 9.22 -16.66 17.99
N PRO A 431 9.77 -17.34 19.05
CA PRO A 431 11.19 -17.73 19.12
C PRO A 431 11.66 -18.58 17.95
N ARG A 432 10.82 -19.48 17.45
CA ARG A 432 11.14 -20.36 16.31
C ARG A 432 11.33 -19.57 14.99
N LEU A 433 10.54 -18.54 14.77
CA LEU A 433 10.66 -17.65 13.61
C LEU A 433 11.84 -16.71 13.79
N ARG A 434 12.00 -16.18 15.02
CA ARG A 434 13.11 -15.32 15.37
C ARG A 434 14.47 -15.98 15.12
N LYS A 435 14.62 -17.24 15.45
CA LYS A 435 15.84 -18.00 15.17
C LYS A 435 16.21 -18.05 13.69
N ARG A 436 15.21 -17.99 12.79
CA ARG A 436 15.44 -18.00 11.32
C ARG A 436 15.86 -16.64 10.76
N ARG A 437 15.33 -15.58 11.34
CA ARG A 437 15.60 -14.20 10.94
C ARG A 437 15.90 -13.36 12.19
N PRO A 438 17.10 -13.46 12.78
CA PRO A 438 17.39 -12.79 14.04
C PRO A 438 17.56 -11.28 13.93
N TRP A 439 17.99 -10.78 12.76
CA TRP A 439 18.38 -9.40 12.55
C TRP A 439 17.67 -8.76 11.36
N PRO A 440 17.42 -7.45 11.45
CA PRO A 440 16.84 -6.69 10.33
C PRO A 440 17.87 -6.48 9.23
N GLY A 441 17.51 -6.85 7.99
CA GLY A 441 18.40 -6.79 6.85
C GLY A 441 18.53 -5.39 6.23
N LEU A 442 19.73 -5.13 5.72
CA LEU A 442 20.03 -4.08 4.76
C LEU A 442 20.52 -4.73 3.48
N GLU A 443 19.64 -4.84 2.50
CA GLU A 443 19.98 -5.46 1.23
C GLU A 443 20.66 -4.45 0.30
N MET A 444 21.76 -4.86 -0.32
CA MET A 444 22.49 -4.06 -1.31
C MET A 444 23.20 -4.97 -2.31
N SER A 445 23.65 -4.40 -3.42
CA SER A 445 24.47 -5.14 -4.38
C SER A 445 25.88 -5.40 -3.82
N PRO A 446 26.60 -6.45 -4.29
CA PRO A 446 28.02 -6.63 -3.96
C PRO A 446 28.87 -5.42 -4.32
N GLU A 447 28.58 -4.77 -5.46
CA GLU A 447 29.31 -3.59 -5.94
C GLU A 447 29.13 -2.40 -4.96
N THR A 448 27.91 -2.20 -4.48
CA THR A 448 27.64 -1.17 -3.45
C THR A 448 28.39 -1.48 -2.16
N ALA A 449 28.37 -2.72 -1.72
CA ALA A 449 29.07 -3.11 -0.49
C ALA A 449 30.57 -2.89 -0.59
N GLU A 450 31.19 -3.22 -1.72
CA GLU A 450 32.61 -2.98 -2.01
C GLU A 450 32.93 -1.48 -1.97
N GLU A 451 32.11 -0.63 -2.63
CA GLU A 451 32.29 0.83 -2.66
C GLU A 451 32.30 1.43 -1.23
N PHE A 452 31.47 0.91 -0.32
CA PHE A 452 31.35 1.39 1.07
C PHE A 452 32.17 0.57 2.10
N GLY A 453 33.03 -0.35 1.66
CA GLY A 453 33.88 -1.16 2.53
C GLY A 453 33.12 -2.11 3.45
N LEU A 454 31.98 -2.63 2.96
CA LEU A 454 31.09 -3.52 3.70
C LEU A 454 31.14 -4.96 3.14
N MET A 455 30.89 -5.92 4.03
CA MET A 455 30.79 -7.34 3.71
C MET A 455 29.45 -7.91 4.18
N GLU A 456 29.11 -9.10 3.69
CA GLU A 456 27.96 -9.87 4.18
C GLU A 456 28.03 -10.03 5.72
N GLY A 457 26.94 -9.65 6.39
CA GLY A 457 26.84 -9.74 7.86
C GLY A 457 27.41 -8.56 8.66
N ASP A 458 28.13 -7.63 8.02
CA ASP A 458 28.53 -6.38 8.66
C ASP A 458 27.31 -5.57 9.12
N TRP A 459 27.53 -4.66 10.06
CA TRP A 459 26.51 -3.70 10.45
C TRP A 459 26.78 -2.34 9.82
N ALA A 460 25.72 -1.72 9.32
CA ALA A 460 25.79 -0.39 8.72
C ALA A 460 24.76 0.53 9.37
N LYS A 461 25.20 1.76 9.65
CA LYS A 461 24.35 2.89 10.02
C LYS A 461 23.77 3.51 8.75
N ILE A 462 22.49 3.81 8.75
CA ILE A 462 21.77 4.47 7.65
C ILE A 462 21.33 5.84 8.13
N GLU A 463 21.65 6.87 7.36
CA GLU A 463 21.28 8.26 7.59
C GLU A 463 20.58 8.81 6.34
N VAL A 464 19.62 9.69 6.54
CA VAL A 464 18.84 10.36 5.49
C VAL A 464 18.85 11.87 5.69
N PRO A 465 18.64 12.71 4.67
CA PRO A 465 18.70 14.17 4.81
C PRO A 465 17.50 14.75 5.57
N THR A 466 16.47 13.96 5.84
CA THR A 466 15.18 14.42 6.37
C THR A 466 15.12 14.46 7.89
N THR A 467 16.06 13.82 8.58
CA THR A 467 16.13 13.75 10.04
C THR A 467 17.57 13.56 10.50
N GLU A 468 17.88 13.99 11.72
CA GLU A 468 19.15 13.69 12.38
C GLU A 468 19.21 12.26 12.94
N ASN A 469 18.08 11.56 12.96
CA ASN A 469 18.00 10.19 13.42
C ASN A 469 18.65 9.22 12.43
N SER A 470 19.12 8.10 12.95
CA SER A 470 19.72 7.04 12.17
C SER A 470 19.27 5.68 12.68
N ILE A 471 19.38 4.66 11.83
CA ILE A 471 19.14 3.27 12.24
C ILE A 471 20.35 2.41 11.88
N VAL A 472 20.44 1.25 12.50
CA VAL A 472 21.48 0.25 12.20
C VAL A 472 20.85 -1.04 11.68
N ARG A 473 21.49 -1.64 10.66
CA ARG A 473 21.01 -2.82 9.97
C ARG A 473 22.15 -3.76 9.62
N GLN A 474 21.87 -5.06 9.54
CA GLN A 474 22.84 -6.05 9.12
C GLN A 474 22.84 -6.16 7.58
N VAL A 475 24.03 -6.05 6.98
CA VAL A 475 24.22 -6.12 5.52
C VAL A 475 23.90 -7.51 5.00
N ALA A 476 23.11 -7.54 3.93
CA ALA A 476 22.78 -8.72 3.14
C ALA A 476 23.10 -8.44 1.66
N LEU A 477 24.01 -9.20 1.07
CA LEU A 477 24.42 -9.02 -0.30
C LEU A 477 23.42 -9.69 -1.26
N ILE A 478 22.85 -8.90 -2.15
CA ILE A 478 21.83 -9.33 -3.11
C ILE A 478 22.34 -9.08 -4.54
N PRO A 479 22.97 -10.08 -5.17
CA PRO A 479 23.42 -9.94 -6.55
C PRO A 479 22.28 -9.56 -7.50
N GLY A 480 22.52 -8.55 -8.33
CA GLY A 480 21.57 -8.02 -9.31
C GLY A 480 20.72 -6.84 -8.83
N MET A 481 20.84 -6.40 -7.57
CA MET A 481 20.32 -5.08 -7.20
C MET A 481 21.05 -3.96 -7.97
N HIS A 482 20.34 -2.84 -8.19
CA HIS A 482 20.99 -1.67 -8.77
C HIS A 482 22.03 -1.10 -7.79
N PRO A 483 23.27 -0.75 -8.21
CA PRO A 483 24.32 -0.27 -7.30
C PRO A 483 23.98 1.00 -6.51
N ARG A 484 23.01 1.77 -6.95
CA ARG A 484 22.55 2.97 -6.25
C ARG A 484 21.30 2.77 -5.40
N VAL A 485 20.81 1.53 -5.26
CA VAL A 485 19.58 1.21 -4.50
C VAL A 485 19.91 0.26 -3.37
N ILE A 486 19.48 0.63 -2.16
CA ILE A 486 19.52 -0.26 -0.98
C ILE A 486 18.13 -0.44 -0.40
N ASN A 487 17.91 -1.56 0.29
CA ASN A 487 16.63 -1.85 0.90
C ASN A 487 16.78 -2.20 2.38
N ALA A 488 16.20 -1.37 3.24
CA ALA A 488 16.03 -1.68 4.66
C ALA A 488 14.66 -2.35 4.86
N GLU A 489 14.64 -3.56 5.40
CA GLU A 489 13.39 -4.28 5.66
C GLU A 489 12.46 -3.46 6.56
N GLY A 490 11.23 -3.25 6.12
CA GLY A 490 10.21 -2.51 6.86
C GLY A 490 9.61 -3.29 8.02
N LEU A 491 8.93 -2.60 8.92
CA LEU A 491 8.17 -3.15 10.02
C LEU A 491 8.99 -4.03 10.97
N TRP A 492 10.14 -3.52 11.41
CA TRP A 492 11.01 -4.18 12.37
C TRP A 492 11.08 -3.43 13.70
N TYR A 493 11.18 -4.22 14.78
CA TYR A 493 11.67 -3.81 16.07
C TYR A 493 12.55 -4.91 16.68
N MET A 494 13.43 -4.57 17.59
CA MET A 494 14.20 -5.57 18.32
C MET A 494 13.41 -5.96 19.58
N PRO A 495 12.99 -7.23 19.73
CA PRO A 495 12.42 -7.70 20.99
C PRO A 495 13.50 -7.74 22.07
N GLY A 496 13.14 -7.30 23.26
CA GLY A 496 14.01 -7.21 24.44
C GLY A 496 13.23 -6.61 25.60
N GLU A 497 13.91 -6.13 26.61
CA GLU A 497 13.27 -5.50 27.77
C GLU A 497 12.64 -4.13 27.42
N ASP A 498 13.23 -3.40 26.46
CA ASP A 498 12.72 -2.10 25.99
C ASP A 498 12.39 -2.15 24.49
N LEU A 499 11.13 -2.45 24.20
CA LEU A 499 10.61 -2.53 22.83
C LEU A 499 10.63 -1.19 22.10
N ILE A 500 10.54 -0.08 22.83
CA ILE A 500 10.59 1.27 22.24
C ILE A 500 11.99 1.57 21.73
N LYS A 501 13.00 1.38 22.57
CA LYS A 501 14.39 1.54 22.14
C LYS A 501 14.72 0.60 20.99
N GLY A 502 14.25 -0.65 21.06
CA GLY A 502 14.40 -1.64 20.00
C GLY A 502 13.80 -1.19 18.68
N THR A 503 12.66 -0.48 18.70
CA THR A 503 12.03 0.12 17.52
C THR A 503 12.88 1.28 16.98
N LEU A 504 13.26 2.22 17.84
CA LEU A 504 13.98 3.43 17.44
C LEU A 504 15.39 3.14 16.89
N LYS A 505 16.02 2.05 17.32
CA LYS A 505 17.34 1.63 16.81
C LYS A 505 17.30 1.05 15.40
N VAL A 506 16.25 0.32 15.05
CA VAL A 506 16.21 -0.45 13.80
C VAL A 506 14.99 -0.19 12.93
N GLY A 507 13.95 0.48 13.40
CA GLY A 507 12.72 0.73 12.64
C GLY A 507 12.98 1.59 11.41
N ALA A 508 12.61 1.14 10.21
CA ALA A 508 12.80 1.93 9.00
C ALA A 508 12.01 3.25 9.04
N ASN A 509 10.87 3.26 9.71
CA ASN A 509 10.02 4.45 9.86
C ASN A 509 10.60 5.54 10.80
N VAL A 510 11.73 5.28 11.44
CA VAL A 510 12.54 6.32 12.10
C VAL A 510 13.12 7.31 11.08
N LEU A 511 13.38 6.84 9.87
CA LEU A 511 14.00 7.61 8.79
C LEU A 511 12.99 8.30 7.86
N THR A 512 11.72 7.90 7.92
CA THR A 512 10.66 8.42 7.04
C THR A 512 9.86 9.48 7.77
N PRO A 513 9.99 10.76 7.42
CA PRO A 513 9.28 11.81 8.14
C PRO A 513 7.79 11.85 7.80
N LEU A 514 6.96 12.16 8.79
CA LEU A 514 5.59 12.61 8.57
C LEU A 514 5.65 14.06 8.05
N ARG A 515 5.39 14.26 6.77
CA ARG A 515 5.51 15.57 6.12
C ARG A 515 4.30 15.94 5.29
N ASP A 516 4.29 17.23 4.90
CA ASP A 516 3.32 17.79 3.97
C ASP A 516 3.63 17.48 2.49
N ASP A 517 4.81 16.97 2.16
CA ASP A 517 5.20 16.50 0.82
C ASP A 517 4.67 15.07 0.54
N ILE A 518 3.40 14.97 0.57
CA ILE A 518 2.62 13.75 0.40
C ILE A 518 1.79 13.86 -0.86
N ASP A 519 1.18 12.77 -1.27
CA ASP A 519 0.24 12.79 -2.38
C ASP A 519 -0.81 13.89 -2.15
N PRO A 520 -0.94 14.87 -3.06
CA PRO A 520 -1.77 16.05 -2.83
C PRO A 520 -3.26 15.73 -2.76
N VAL A 521 -3.68 14.57 -3.24
CA VAL A 521 -5.10 14.16 -3.32
C VAL A 521 -5.54 13.34 -2.11
N MET A 522 -4.69 12.40 -1.69
CA MET A 522 -5.01 11.42 -0.64
C MET A 522 -4.04 11.44 0.54
N GLY A 523 -3.01 12.28 0.50
CA GLY A 523 -2.09 12.43 1.61
C GLY A 523 -1.19 11.20 1.86
N GLY A 524 -0.94 10.37 0.86
CA GLY A 524 -0.04 9.23 0.98
C GLY A 524 1.43 9.69 1.10
N SER A 525 2.14 9.15 2.10
CA SER A 525 3.52 9.54 2.39
C SER A 525 4.55 8.92 1.46
N THR A 526 5.71 9.58 1.33
CA THR A 526 6.86 9.09 0.56
C THR A 526 7.76 8.24 1.46
N ALA A 527 7.44 6.95 1.58
CA ALA A 527 8.17 6.02 2.43
C ALA A 527 9.21 5.16 1.71
N ARG A 528 9.38 5.29 0.38
CA ARG A 528 10.12 4.27 -0.41
C ARG A 528 11.10 4.78 -1.44
N CYS A 529 11.48 6.02 -1.39
CA CYS A 529 12.47 6.60 -2.29
C CYS A 529 13.18 7.77 -1.59
N LEU A 530 13.82 7.49 -0.48
CA LEU A 530 14.61 8.48 0.26
C LEU A 530 16.06 8.40 -0.18
N LEU A 531 16.72 9.54 -0.34
CA LEU A 531 18.17 9.56 -0.42
C LEU A 531 18.77 9.17 0.93
N CYS A 532 19.87 8.43 0.90
CA CYS A 532 20.57 8.01 2.12
C CYS A 532 22.06 7.85 1.90
N ARG A 533 22.80 7.85 3.01
CA ARG A 533 24.18 7.40 3.09
C ARG A 533 24.31 6.28 4.12
N ILE A 534 25.34 5.47 3.96
CA ILE A 534 25.63 4.36 4.86
C ILE A 534 27.09 4.44 5.35
N THR A 535 27.31 4.03 6.59
CA THR A 535 28.64 3.92 7.17
C THR A 535 28.77 2.61 7.97
N LYS A 536 29.94 1.98 7.89
CA LYS A 536 30.22 0.77 8.67
C LYS A 536 30.22 1.07 10.16
N VAL A 537 29.68 0.15 10.98
CA VAL A 537 29.67 0.24 12.44
C VAL A 537 30.51 -0.87 13.00
N GLU A 538 31.61 -0.52 13.68
CA GLU A 538 32.60 -1.50 14.14
C GLU A 538 32.28 -2.12 15.52
N ASP A 539 31.64 -1.41 16.48
CA ASP A 539 31.56 -1.82 17.89
C ASP A 539 30.19 -1.91 18.55
N GLN A 540 29.08 -1.62 17.84
CA GLN A 540 27.76 -1.54 18.46
C GLN A 540 26.91 -2.84 18.41
N VAL A 541 27.43 -3.90 17.81
CA VAL A 541 26.68 -5.16 17.66
C VAL A 541 26.43 -5.82 19.01
N THR A 542 27.40 -5.74 19.90
CA THR A 542 27.29 -6.27 21.27
C THR A 542 26.22 -5.53 22.08
N ALA A 543 26.06 -4.23 21.87
CA ALA A 543 25.05 -3.40 22.55
C ALA A 543 23.61 -3.63 22.07
N ILE A 544 23.42 -4.10 20.82
CA ILE A 544 22.08 -4.44 20.29
C ILE A 544 21.68 -5.86 20.73
N ALA A 545 22.64 -6.74 20.96
CA ALA A 545 22.42 -8.13 21.33
C ALA A 545 22.43 -8.39 22.84
N ALA A 546 22.99 -7.48 23.65
CA ALA A 546 23.20 -7.65 25.09
C ALA A 546 22.23 -6.86 25.99
N GLU A 547 21.37 -6.03 25.42
CA GLU A 547 20.28 -5.30 26.09
C GLU A 547 18.92 -5.76 25.50
#